data_36fe5c34987bcec102b135200dd0aca8
#
_entry.id   36fe5c34987bcec102b135200dd0aca8
#
_cell.length_a   1.000
_cell.length_b   1.000
_cell.length_c   1.000
_cell.angle_alpha   90.00
_cell.angle_beta   90.00
_cell.angle_gamma   90.00
#
_symmetry.space_group_name_H-M   'P 1'
#
loop_
_entity.id
_entity.type
_entity.pdbx_description
1 polymer ?
#
loop_
_entity_poly.entity_id
_entity_poly.type
_entity_poly.pdbx_seq_one_letter_code
_entity_poly.pdbx_strand_id
1 'polypeptide(L)'
;MSALFSPIKLRGLELPNRIMVAPMCQYSSVNGEANDWHFTHINTLALSGAAMFCIEATHVEAIGRITPGCLGLYDDATEAALKPILVSVRKHSKTAVAIQLAHAGRKASSHKPWDGGQQIPVSQGGWQAEGPSAVPHKEGEAPPLALDAPGLARVRDAFVNAARRAERLGIDAIELHSAHGYLLHQFLSPISNKRTDQYGGSLQNRMRYPLEVFDAVRAAFPAEKPVGIKVSATDWVEGGWDLAQTIEYAKELKKRGVDWIDASSGGVSPLQKIPLGPGYQVPFAQAIKEATGVTTMAVGLITEAKQAEDIVVSGKADMVALARAMLYDPRWGWHAAAELGGQVEAPPQYWRSQPSTQKALFGTTTFGTR
;
A
#
# COMPACT_ATOMS: atom_id res chain seq x y z
N MET A 1 -27.10 6.27 10.08
CA MET A 1 -25.68 6.06 10.50
C MET A 1 -24.85 5.99 9.24
N SER A 2 -23.70 6.63 9.23
CA SER A 2 -22.79 6.61 8.08
C SER A 2 -22.24 5.19 7.84
N ALA A 3 -22.23 4.76 6.58
CA ALA A 3 -21.66 3.47 6.19
C ALA A 3 -20.13 3.51 6.25
N LEU A 4 -19.51 4.65 5.94
CA LEU A 4 -18.06 4.86 6.03
C LEU A 4 -17.55 4.67 7.46
N PHE A 5 -18.34 5.07 8.46
CA PHE A 5 -18.04 4.92 9.89
C PHE A 5 -18.71 3.67 10.51
N SER A 6 -19.07 2.68 9.70
CA SER A 6 -19.50 1.38 10.19
C SER A 6 -18.31 0.40 10.27
N PRO A 7 -18.30 -0.53 11.24
CA PRO A 7 -17.19 -1.48 11.39
C PRO A 7 -17.08 -2.42 10.19
N ILE A 8 -15.87 -2.93 9.98
CA ILE A 8 -15.56 -4.00 9.03
C ILE A 8 -14.52 -4.93 9.63
N LYS A 9 -14.58 -6.20 9.26
CA LYS A 9 -13.63 -7.21 9.71
C LYS A 9 -12.80 -7.71 8.53
N LEU A 10 -11.48 -7.63 8.66
CA LEU A 10 -10.52 -8.24 7.75
C LEU A 10 -9.88 -9.42 8.47
N ARG A 11 -10.27 -10.65 8.14
CA ARG A 11 -9.82 -11.89 8.82
C ARG A 11 -10.06 -11.82 10.34
N GLY A 12 -9.01 -11.72 11.16
CA GLY A 12 -9.10 -11.57 12.62
C GLY A 12 -9.09 -10.10 13.10
N LEU A 13 -8.84 -9.14 12.21
CA LEU A 13 -8.72 -7.72 12.53
C LEU A 13 -10.07 -7.02 12.39
N GLU A 14 -10.58 -6.46 13.48
CA GLU A 14 -11.79 -5.62 13.48
C GLU A 14 -11.40 -4.14 13.37
N LEU A 15 -11.99 -3.46 12.40
CA LEU A 15 -11.76 -2.05 12.11
C LEU A 15 -13.04 -1.24 12.42
N PRO A 16 -12.95 -0.14 13.19
CA PRO A 16 -14.13 0.62 13.60
C PRO A 16 -14.77 1.45 12.47
N ASN A 17 -14.05 1.67 11.39
CA ASN A 17 -14.56 2.35 10.20
C ASN A 17 -13.88 1.80 8.94
N ARG A 18 -14.25 2.32 7.77
CA ARG A 18 -13.85 1.83 6.45
C ARG A 18 -12.80 2.71 5.77
N ILE A 19 -11.98 3.41 6.56
CA ILE A 19 -10.97 4.34 6.06
C ILE A 19 -9.59 3.78 6.35
N MET A 20 -8.76 3.68 5.31
CA MET A 20 -7.33 3.43 5.41
C MET A 20 -6.54 4.68 4.98
N VAL A 21 -5.53 5.05 5.76
CA VAL A 21 -4.46 5.92 5.25
C VAL A 21 -3.62 5.09 4.29
N ALA A 22 -3.64 5.43 3.01
CA ALA A 22 -2.88 4.72 1.98
C ALA A 22 -1.36 4.84 2.19
N PRO A 23 -0.57 3.84 1.81
CA PRO A 23 0.89 3.94 1.87
C PRO A 23 1.41 5.02 0.92
N MET A 24 2.28 5.89 1.44
CA MET A 24 2.84 7.04 0.72
C MET A 24 4.33 7.19 1.01
N CYS A 25 5.17 6.95 0.01
CA CYS A 25 6.63 7.07 0.14
C CYS A 25 7.04 8.46 0.60
N GLN A 26 7.86 8.51 1.64
CA GLN A 26 8.39 9.75 2.23
C GLN A 26 9.78 10.09 1.73
N TYR A 27 10.51 9.13 1.17
CA TYR A 27 11.85 9.31 0.62
C TYR A 27 12.83 9.97 1.61
N SER A 28 12.69 9.70 2.90
CA SER A 28 13.39 10.42 3.98
C SER A 28 14.24 9.49 4.86
N SER A 29 14.30 8.19 4.55
CA SER A 29 15.13 7.24 5.31
C SER A 29 16.61 7.42 5.00
N VAL A 30 17.46 6.92 5.89
CA VAL A 30 18.91 6.80 5.70
C VAL A 30 19.24 5.31 5.74
N ASN A 31 19.80 4.78 4.66
CA ASN A 31 20.09 3.34 4.51
C ASN A 31 18.88 2.41 4.73
N GLY A 32 17.66 2.91 4.49
CA GLY A 32 16.45 2.16 4.75
C GLY A 32 15.92 2.30 6.19
N GLU A 33 16.66 2.92 7.09
CA GLU A 33 16.28 3.11 8.48
C GLU A 33 15.31 4.26 8.65
N ALA A 34 14.24 4.03 9.41
CA ALA A 34 13.30 5.06 9.83
C ALA A 34 13.98 6.06 10.79
N ASN A 35 13.57 7.32 10.76
CA ASN A 35 14.14 8.39 11.56
C ASN A 35 13.05 9.32 12.15
N ASP A 36 13.43 10.50 12.61
CA ASP A 36 12.55 11.50 13.20
C ASP A 36 11.44 11.99 12.25
N TRP A 37 11.69 12.06 10.94
CA TRP A 37 10.64 12.34 9.98
C TRP A 37 9.55 11.27 10.00
N HIS A 38 9.93 9.99 9.98
CA HIS A 38 8.99 8.89 10.05
C HIS A 38 8.25 8.87 11.39
N PHE A 39 8.94 9.22 12.50
CA PHE A 39 8.29 9.38 13.78
C PHE A 39 7.18 10.43 13.73
N THR A 40 7.47 11.62 13.19
CA THR A 40 6.49 12.70 13.04
C THR A 40 5.34 12.31 12.12
N HIS A 41 5.65 11.80 10.94
CA HIS A 41 4.67 11.45 9.90
C HIS A 41 3.71 10.34 10.35
N ILE A 42 4.26 9.22 10.83
CA ILE A 42 3.47 8.05 11.22
C ILE A 42 2.59 8.37 12.43
N ASN A 43 3.12 9.03 13.47
CA ASN A 43 2.32 9.41 14.64
C ASN A 43 1.21 10.42 14.30
N THR A 44 1.48 11.37 13.39
CA THR A 44 0.47 12.33 12.92
C THR A 44 -0.69 11.62 12.25
N LEU A 45 -0.43 10.71 11.32
CA LEU A 45 -1.46 10.01 10.56
C LEU A 45 -2.13 8.88 11.35
N ALA A 46 -1.46 8.29 12.33
CA ALA A 46 -2.08 7.35 13.27
C ALA A 46 -3.18 8.00 14.13
N LEU A 47 -3.22 9.33 14.21
CA LEU A 47 -4.25 10.11 14.91
C LEU A 47 -5.28 10.72 13.96
N SER A 48 -5.34 10.29 12.70
CA SER A 48 -6.21 10.86 11.66
C SER A 48 -7.70 10.54 11.81
N GLY A 49 -8.05 9.54 12.62
CA GLY A 49 -9.41 8.98 12.69
C GLY A 49 -9.67 7.84 11.71
N ALA A 50 -8.71 7.51 10.84
CA ALA A 50 -8.79 6.30 10.01
C ALA A 50 -8.64 5.04 10.87
N ALA A 51 -9.36 3.98 10.52
CA ALA A 51 -9.28 2.70 11.22
C ALA A 51 -7.94 1.98 11.01
N MET A 52 -7.31 2.20 9.86
CA MET A 52 -6.03 1.60 9.52
C MET A 52 -5.09 2.63 8.90
N PHE A 53 -3.83 2.59 9.28
CA PHE A 53 -2.72 3.32 8.65
C PHE A 53 -1.77 2.33 8.01
N CYS A 54 -1.49 2.49 6.72
CA CYS A 54 -0.50 1.66 6.04
C CYS A 54 0.82 2.42 5.90
N ILE A 55 1.87 1.89 6.50
CA ILE A 55 3.24 2.40 6.35
C ILE A 55 3.62 2.32 4.87
N GLU A 56 4.36 3.33 4.40
CA GLU A 56 4.85 3.46 3.03
C GLU A 56 5.48 2.17 2.47
N ALA A 57 5.64 2.12 1.14
CA ALA A 57 6.36 1.05 0.48
C ALA A 57 7.71 0.81 1.17
N THR A 58 7.79 -0.29 1.91
CA THR A 58 8.92 -0.71 2.73
C THR A 58 9.62 -1.85 2.01
N HIS A 59 10.85 -1.61 1.62
CA HIS A 59 11.54 -2.47 0.68
C HIS A 59 12.17 -3.66 1.38
N VAL A 60 12.02 -4.84 0.77
CA VAL A 60 12.45 -6.13 1.32
C VAL A 60 13.92 -6.43 1.08
N GLU A 61 14.58 -5.64 0.22
CA GLU A 61 16.02 -5.68 -0.06
C GLU A 61 16.56 -4.26 -0.26
N ALA A 62 17.83 -4.03 0.07
CA ALA A 62 18.47 -2.73 -0.13
C ALA A 62 18.45 -2.29 -1.59
N ILE A 63 18.72 -3.20 -2.53
CA ILE A 63 18.67 -2.94 -3.97
C ILE A 63 17.23 -2.83 -4.51
N GLY A 64 16.24 -3.29 -3.75
CA GLY A 64 14.83 -3.16 -4.09
C GLY A 64 14.24 -1.78 -3.82
N ARG A 65 14.97 -0.83 -3.22
CA ARG A 65 14.49 0.52 -2.93
C ARG A 65 14.31 1.33 -4.22
N ILE A 66 13.27 2.18 -4.25
CA ILE A 66 13.04 3.10 -5.37
C ILE A 66 14.17 4.14 -5.39
N THR A 67 14.42 4.75 -4.24
CA THR A 67 15.46 5.78 -4.04
C THR A 67 16.33 5.44 -2.84
N PRO A 68 17.52 6.06 -2.69
CA PRO A 68 18.33 5.91 -1.47
C PRO A 68 17.57 6.28 -0.19
N GLY A 69 16.56 7.14 -0.29
CA GLY A 69 15.73 7.60 0.83
C GLY A 69 14.51 6.73 1.14
N CYS A 70 14.31 5.58 0.51
CA CYS A 70 13.16 4.71 0.78
C CYS A 70 13.36 3.84 2.01
N LEU A 71 12.26 3.64 2.74
CA LEU A 71 12.22 2.76 3.91
C LEU A 71 12.49 1.30 3.53
N GLY A 72 13.15 0.56 4.42
CA GLY A 72 13.44 -0.86 4.31
C GLY A 72 13.02 -1.66 5.53
N LEU A 73 12.90 -2.98 5.35
CA LEU A 73 12.70 -3.93 6.43
C LEU A 73 13.48 -5.23 6.13
N TYR A 74 14.75 -5.09 5.75
CA TYR A 74 15.57 -6.17 5.21
C TYR A 74 16.66 -6.66 6.16
N ASP A 75 16.95 -5.93 7.24
CA ASP A 75 17.95 -6.27 8.23
C ASP A 75 17.54 -5.84 9.66
N ASP A 76 18.39 -6.13 10.64
CA ASP A 76 18.12 -5.84 12.04
C ASP A 76 18.16 -4.34 12.34
N ALA A 77 18.94 -3.56 11.60
CA ALA A 77 19.03 -2.11 11.76
C ALA A 77 17.74 -1.44 11.32
N THR A 78 17.20 -1.81 10.16
CA THR A 78 15.91 -1.27 9.66
C THR A 78 14.75 -1.67 10.56
N GLU A 79 14.72 -2.89 11.09
CA GLU A 79 13.73 -3.34 12.08
C GLU A 79 13.84 -2.55 13.39
N ALA A 80 15.05 -2.40 13.93
CA ALA A 80 15.28 -1.67 15.18
C ALA A 80 14.90 -0.20 15.07
N ALA A 81 15.16 0.44 13.93
CA ALA A 81 14.83 1.85 13.69
C ALA A 81 13.31 2.12 13.66
N LEU A 82 12.50 1.18 13.16
CA LEU A 82 11.05 1.32 13.09
C LEU A 82 10.37 1.06 14.45
N LYS A 83 10.96 0.22 15.29
CA LYS A 83 10.37 -0.21 16.57
C LYS A 83 9.93 0.92 17.50
N PRO A 84 10.75 1.97 17.82
CA PRO A 84 10.34 3.03 18.74
C PRO A 84 9.16 3.85 18.19
N ILE A 85 9.03 3.97 16.88
CA ILE A 85 7.91 4.68 16.23
C ILE A 85 6.62 3.92 16.50
N LEU A 86 6.62 2.59 16.29
CA LEU A 86 5.45 1.74 16.52
C LEU A 86 5.07 1.71 18.02
N VAL A 87 6.04 1.69 18.93
CA VAL A 87 5.78 1.81 20.37
C VAL A 87 5.06 3.12 20.69
N SER A 88 5.46 4.24 20.08
CA SER A 88 4.79 5.52 20.24
C SER A 88 3.36 5.49 19.69
N VAL A 89 3.15 4.93 18.50
CA VAL A 89 1.80 4.78 17.91
C VAL A 89 0.90 4.00 18.86
N ARG A 90 1.32 2.82 19.33
CA ARG A 90 0.52 1.96 20.23
C ARG A 90 0.17 2.64 21.56
N LYS A 91 1.02 3.55 22.03
CA LYS A 91 0.79 4.31 23.26
C LYS A 91 -0.31 5.37 23.09
N HIS A 92 -0.44 5.95 21.88
CA HIS A 92 -1.26 7.15 21.68
C HIS A 92 -2.44 6.95 20.71
N SER A 93 -2.49 5.83 20.01
CA SER A 93 -3.53 5.52 19.03
C SER A 93 -3.94 4.05 19.08
N LYS A 94 -5.20 3.77 18.75
CA LYS A 94 -5.74 2.42 18.54
C LYS A 94 -5.85 2.07 17.05
N THR A 95 -5.44 2.96 16.17
CA THR A 95 -5.42 2.72 14.72
C THR A 95 -4.61 1.46 14.42
N ALA A 96 -5.18 0.56 13.65
CA ALA A 96 -4.45 -0.61 13.16
C ALA A 96 -3.31 -0.17 12.24
N VAL A 97 -2.14 -0.81 12.37
CA VAL A 97 -0.97 -0.49 11.54
C VAL A 97 -0.72 -1.61 10.56
N ALA A 98 -0.89 -1.32 9.28
CA ALA A 98 -0.43 -2.14 8.19
C ALA A 98 0.96 -1.68 7.70
N ILE A 99 1.66 -2.54 6.98
CA ILE A 99 2.90 -2.20 6.29
C ILE A 99 2.84 -2.68 4.85
N GLN A 100 3.25 -1.84 3.89
CA GLN A 100 3.32 -2.23 2.51
C GLN A 100 4.71 -2.78 2.18
N LEU A 101 4.83 -4.09 1.91
CA LEU A 101 6.08 -4.73 1.50
C LEU A 101 6.26 -4.58 -0.01
N ALA A 102 7.44 -4.13 -0.42
CA ALA A 102 7.72 -3.74 -1.79
C ALA A 102 9.12 -4.13 -2.28
N HIS A 103 9.26 -4.21 -3.61
CA HIS A 103 10.53 -4.22 -4.32
C HIS A 103 10.36 -3.42 -5.61
N ALA A 104 11.18 -2.42 -5.84
CA ALA A 104 11.00 -1.49 -6.97
C ALA A 104 11.25 -2.12 -8.34
N GLY A 105 11.98 -3.24 -8.39
CA GLY A 105 12.31 -3.87 -9.67
C GLY A 105 13.11 -2.91 -10.56
N ARG A 106 12.77 -2.83 -11.83
CA ARG A 106 13.44 -1.97 -12.83
C ARG A 106 13.35 -0.47 -12.56
N LYS A 107 12.49 -0.06 -11.61
CA LYS A 107 12.34 1.34 -11.18
C LYS A 107 13.18 1.68 -9.94
N ALA A 108 14.05 0.76 -9.51
CA ALA A 108 15.02 0.99 -8.44
C ALA A 108 16.14 1.95 -8.85
N SER A 109 16.90 2.43 -7.88
CA SER A 109 18.04 3.32 -8.10
C SER A 109 17.64 4.63 -8.79
N SER A 110 16.62 5.32 -8.28
CA SER A 110 16.13 6.57 -8.83
C SER A 110 16.34 7.73 -7.86
N HIS A 111 16.46 8.94 -8.39
CA HIS A 111 16.37 10.15 -7.59
C HIS A 111 14.97 10.29 -6.96
N LYS A 112 14.88 11.07 -5.88
CA LYS A 112 13.60 11.43 -5.29
C LYS A 112 12.74 12.19 -6.31
N PRO A 113 11.41 12.17 -6.24
CA PRO A 113 10.55 12.85 -7.20
C PRO A 113 10.82 14.34 -7.31
N TRP A 114 11.14 15.02 -6.20
CA TRP A 114 11.48 16.46 -6.20
C TRP A 114 12.92 16.76 -6.65
N ASP A 115 13.76 15.74 -6.77
CA ASP A 115 15.12 15.81 -7.33
C ASP A 115 15.14 15.32 -8.80
N GLY A 116 13.95 15.23 -9.44
CA GLY A 116 13.76 14.89 -10.85
C GLY A 116 13.33 13.44 -11.13
N GLY A 117 13.51 12.49 -10.20
CA GLY A 117 13.00 11.11 -10.30
C GLY A 117 13.65 10.22 -11.36
N GLN A 118 14.73 10.67 -12.05
CA GLN A 118 15.43 9.87 -13.06
C GLN A 118 16.32 8.81 -12.40
N GLN A 119 16.66 7.78 -13.18
CA GLN A 119 17.57 6.72 -12.72
C GLN A 119 18.94 7.30 -12.31
N ILE A 120 19.48 6.83 -11.19
CA ILE A 120 20.83 7.13 -10.72
C ILE A 120 21.79 6.08 -11.32
N PRO A 121 22.71 6.47 -12.19
CA PRO A 121 23.73 5.56 -12.72
C PRO A 121 24.60 4.97 -11.61
N VAL A 122 25.07 3.70 -11.81
CA VAL A 122 25.99 3.06 -10.86
C VAL A 122 27.25 3.90 -10.63
N SER A 123 27.76 4.57 -11.68
CA SER A 123 28.92 5.47 -11.59
C SER A 123 28.69 6.74 -10.75
N GLN A 124 27.44 7.03 -10.41
CA GLN A 124 27.04 8.19 -9.60
C GLN A 124 26.45 7.78 -8.22
N GLY A 125 26.76 6.57 -7.75
CA GLY A 125 26.31 6.10 -6.45
C GLY A 125 24.95 5.37 -6.47
N GLY A 126 24.39 5.13 -7.64
CA GLY A 126 23.25 4.23 -7.82
C GLY A 126 23.66 2.77 -7.75
N TRP A 127 22.71 1.89 -7.99
CA TRP A 127 22.93 0.44 -8.02
C TRP A 127 22.23 -0.21 -9.21
N GLN A 128 22.68 -1.43 -9.54
CA GLN A 128 22.09 -2.21 -10.60
C GLN A 128 20.68 -2.65 -10.21
N ALA A 129 19.69 -2.21 -10.95
CA ALA A 129 18.30 -2.66 -10.79
C ALA A 129 18.11 -4.08 -11.32
N GLU A 130 17.13 -4.78 -10.78
CA GLU A 130 16.73 -6.12 -11.22
C GLU A 130 15.25 -6.12 -11.62
N GLY A 131 14.84 -7.07 -12.47
CA GLY A 131 13.45 -7.17 -12.92
C GLY A 131 13.15 -8.51 -13.58
N PRO A 132 11.94 -8.72 -14.11
CA PRO A 132 11.61 -9.96 -14.82
C PRO A 132 12.40 -10.12 -16.12
N SER A 133 12.79 -9.02 -16.75
CA SER A 133 13.47 -8.99 -18.07
C SER A 133 14.34 -7.75 -18.17
N ALA A 134 15.36 -7.79 -19.02
CA ALA A 134 16.27 -6.68 -19.29
C ALA A 134 15.60 -5.56 -20.14
N VAL A 135 14.45 -5.07 -19.69
CA VAL A 135 13.66 -4.02 -20.34
C VAL A 135 13.67 -2.78 -19.44
N PRO A 136 14.30 -1.66 -19.85
CA PRO A 136 14.35 -0.44 -19.05
C PRO A 136 12.96 0.15 -18.86
N HIS A 137 12.79 0.99 -17.82
CA HIS A 137 11.50 1.66 -17.59
C HIS A 137 11.26 2.79 -18.60
N LYS A 138 12.31 3.53 -18.94
CA LYS A 138 12.30 4.59 -19.96
C LYS A 138 13.42 4.36 -20.97
N GLU A 139 13.21 4.86 -22.16
CA GLU A 139 14.27 4.93 -23.18
C GLU A 139 15.47 5.73 -22.62
N GLY A 140 16.68 5.20 -22.85
CA GLY A 140 17.93 5.80 -22.38
C GLY A 140 18.34 5.43 -20.95
N GLU A 141 17.48 4.75 -20.18
CA GLU A 141 17.87 4.21 -18.87
C GLU A 141 18.64 2.88 -19.04
N ALA A 142 19.52 2.58 -18.08
CA ALA A 142 20.19 1.29 -18.02
C ALA A 142 19.16 0.17 -17.79
N PRO A 143 19.22 -0.93 -18.57
CA PRO A 143 18.30 -2.03 -18.38
C PRO A 143 18.56 -2.74 -17.03
N PRO A 144 17.51 -3.25 -16.36
CA PRO A 144 17.69 -4.10 -15.20
C PRO A 144 18.31 -5.44 -15.57
N LEU A 145 18.96 -6.10 -14.62
CA LEU A 145 19.29 -7.52 -14.76
C LEU A 145 18.01 -8.36 -14.70
N ALA A 146 17.87 -9.30 -15.62
CA ALA A 146 16.80 -10.26 -15.56
C ALA A 146 17.04 -11.25 -14.42
N LEU A 147 16.10 -11.38 -13.50
CA LEU A 147 16.18 -12.32 -12.38
C LEU A 147 16.24 -13.76 -12.91
N ASP A 148 17.28 -14.48 -12.54
CA ASP A 148 17.40 -15.92 -12.73
C ASP A 148 16.68 -16.70 -11.62
N ALA A 149 16.73 -18.03 -11.63
CA ALA A 149 16.06 -18.85 -10.63
C ALA A 149 16.58 -18.60 -9.19
N PRO A 150 17.89 -18.48 -8.91
CA PRO A 150 18.42 -18.03 -7.63
C PRO A 150 17.93 -16.64 -7.22
N GLY A 151 17.91 -15.68 -8.15
CA GLY A 151 17.42 -14.32 -7.90
C GLY A 151 15.94 -14.28 -7.53
N LEU A 152 15.10 -15.05 -8.22
CA LEU A 152 13.67 -15.19 -7.89
C LEU A 152 13.48 -15.77 -6.48
N ALA A 153 14.24 -16.82 -6.12
CA ALA A 153 14.18 -17.41 -4.79
C ALA A 153 14.62 -16.41 -3.72
N ARG A 154 15.75 -15.71 -3.92
CA ARG A 154 16.27 -14.69 -3.00
C ARG A 154 15.24 -13.58 -2.72
N VAL A 155 14.63 -13.02 -3.77
CA VAL A 155 13.63 -11.96 -3.60
C VAL A 155 12.39 -12.46 -2.88
N ARG A 156 11.88 -13.66 -3.23
CA ARG A 156 10.75 -14.27 -2.50
C ARG A 156 11.08 -14.45 -1.01
N ASP A 157 12.27 -14.96 -0.70
CA ASP A 157 12.71 -15.19 0.68
C ASP A 157 12.92 -13.85 1.43
N ALA A 158 13.30 -12.78 0.73
CA ALA A 158 13.36 -11.43 1.29
C ALA A 158 11.96 -10.92 1.69
N PHE A 159 10.92 -11.14 0.88
CA PHE A 159 9.54 -10.85 1.28
C PHE A 159 9.11 -11.64 2.52
N VAL A 160 9.44 -12.93 2.58
CA VAL A 160 9.16 -13.78 3.76
C VAL A 160 9.86 -13.25 5.01
N ASN A 161 11.14 -12.87 4.90
CA ASN A 161 11.89 -12.33 6.02
C ASN A 161 11.34 -10.98 6.49
N ALA A 162 10.95 -10.10 5.57
CA ALA A 162 10.29 -8.84 5.90
C ALA A 162 8.93 -9.07 6.59
N ALA A 163 8.15 -10.06 6.18
CA ALA A 163 6.89 -10.42 6.83
C ALA A 163 7.10 -10.91 8.28
N ARG A 164 8.14 -11.71 8.53
CA ARG A 164 8.51 -12.14 9.88
C ARG A 164 8.99 -10.97 10.76
N ARG A 165 9.72 -10.01 10.19
CA ARG A 165 10.12 -8.78 10.88
C ARG A 165 8.90 -7.91 11.21
N ALA A 166 7.95 -7.78 10.29
CA ALA A 166 6.69 -7.07 10.51
C ALA A 166 5.90 -7.70 11.68
N GLU A 167 5.87 -9.03 11.78
CA GLU A 167 5.25 -9.72 12.91
C GLU A 167 5.94 -9.39 14.23
N ARG A 168 7.28 -9.48 14.31
CA ARG A 168 8.05 -9.13 15.53
C ARG A 168 7.87 -7.69 15.98
N LEU A 169 7.62 -6.78 15.03
CA LEU A 169 7.30 -5.37 15.28
C LEU A 169 5.85 -5.16 15.75
N GLY A 170 5.02 -6.19 15.79
CA GLY A 170 3.62 -6.08 16.18
C GLY A 170 2.73 -5.41 15.12
N ILE A 171 3.10 -5.49 13.85
CA ILE A 171 2.27 -5.03 12.72
C ILE A 171 0.98 -5.86 12.67
N ASP A 172 -0.15 -5.21 12.41
CA ASP A 172 -1.48 -5.85 12.42
C ASP A 172 -1.81 -6.49 11.07
N ALA A 173 -1.31 -5.92 9.96
CA ALA A 173 -1.62 -6.37 8.60
C ALA A 173 -0.46 -6.12 7.63
N ILE A 174 -0.38 -6.91 6.57
CA ILE A 174 0.56 -6.70 5.47
C ILE A 174 -0.22 -6.39 4.19
N GLU A 175 0.26 -5.40 3.43
CA GLU A 175 -0.13 -5.17 2.04
C GLU A 175 1.06 -5.46 1.13
N LEU A 176 0.90 -6.36 0.16
CA LEU A 176 1.91 -6.58 -0.88
C LEU A 176 1.76 -5.53 -1.98
N HIS A 177 2.86 -4.90 -2.36
CA HIS A 177 2.86 -3.95 -3.46
C HIS A 177 3.00 -4.66 -4.81
N SER A 178 1.87 -4.92 -5.48
CA SER A 178 1.79 -5.52 -6.82
C SER A 178 1.24 -4.53 -7.86
N ALA A 179 1.62 -3.25 -7.72
CA ALA A 179 1.10 -2.15 -8.53
C ALA A 179 2.22 -1.21 -9.01
N HIS A 180 1.83 -0.16 -9.73
CA HIS A 180 2.62 1.03 -10.08
C HIS A 180 3.93 0.76 -10.83
N GLY A 181 4.01 -0.39 -11.53
CA GLY A 181 5.20 -0.77 -12.28
C GLY A 181 6.38 -1.20 -11.42
N TYR A 182 6.13 -1.58 -10.14
CA TYR A 182 7.14 -2.21 -9.31
C TYR A 182 7.22 -3.72 -9.55
N LEU A 183 8.13 -4.43 -8.91
CA LEU A 183 8.57 -5.76 -9.31
C LEU A 183 7.42 -6.75 -9.57
N LEU A 184 6.49 -6.90 -8.64
CA LEU A 184 5.39 -7.87 -8.80
C LEU A 184 4.48 -7.49 -9.98
N HIS A 185 4.19 -6.19 -10.17
CA HIS A 185 3.46 -5.70 -11.33
C HIS A 185 4.26 -5.89 -12.63
N GLN A 186 5.59 -5.74 -12.60
CA GLN A 186 6.44 -5.98 -13.76
C GLN A 186 6.33 -7.42 -14.28
N PHE A 187 6.13 -8.41 -13.40
CA PHE A 187 5.86 -9.79 -13.81
C PHE A 187 4.50 -9.93 -14.48
N LEU A 188 3.47 -9.24 -14.02
CA LEU A 188 2.11 -9.31 -14.55
C LEU A 188 2.02 -8.68 -15.94
N SER A 189 2.65 -7.53 -16.15
CA SER A 189 2.51 -6.75 -17.38
C SER A 189 3.35 -7.32 -18.53
N PRO A 190 2.75 -7.58 -19.72
CA PRO A 190 3.48 -8.01 -20.90
C PRO A 190 4.42 -6.92 -21.47
N ILE A 191 4.28 -5.65 -21.02
CA ILE A 191 5.18 -4.57 -21.42
C ILE A 191 6.56 -4.77 -20.80
N SER A 192 6.63 -5.18 -19.54
CA SER A 192 7.88 -5.32 -18.77
C SER A 192 8.36 -6.77 -18.67
N ASN A 193 7.47 -7.76 -18.84
CA ASN A 193 7.81 -9.17 -18.78
C ASN A 193 7.92 -9.77 -20.19
N LYS A 194 9.15 -9.98 -20.63
CA LYS A 194 9.51 -10.61 -21.93
C LYS A 194 10.12 -12.01 -21.73
N ARG A 195 9.87 -12.64 -20.58
CA ARG A 195 10.39 -13.98 -20.28
C ARG A 195 9.75 -15.04 -21.18
N THR A 196 10.53 -16.07 -21.49
CA THR A 196 10.11 -17.24 -22.27
C THR A 196 10.03 -18.51 -21.44
N ASP A 197 10.34 -18.41 -20.12
CA ASP A 197 10.22 -19.50 -19.17
C ASP A 197 8.82 -19.55 -18.52
N GLN A 198 8.69 -20.37 -17.48
CA GLN A 198 7.42 -20.54 -16.74
C GLN A 198 6.89 -19.26 -16.04
N TYR A 199 7.61 -18.16 -16.04
CA TYR A 199 7.21 -16.88 -15.44
C TYR A 199 6.86 -15.81 -16.48
N GLY A 200 6.80 -16.15 -17.78
CA GLY A 200 6.48 -15.22 -18.86
C GLY A 200 5.58 -15.80 -19.95
N GLY A 201 5.21 -14.96 -20.92
CA GLY A 201 4.32 -15.31 -22.03
C GLY A 201 2.84 -15.33 -21.62
N SER A 202 2.27 -16.49 -21.31
CA SER A 202 0.85 -16.63 -20.98
C SER A 202 0.46 -15.88 -19.70
N LEU A 203 -0.82 -15.54 -19.57
CA LEU A 203 -1.37 -14.89 -18.37
C LEU A 203 -1.03 -15.70 -17.09
N GLN A 204 -1.23 -17.02 -17.13
CA GLN A 204 -0.95 -17.92 -16.00
C GLN A 204 0.53 -17.87 -15.59
N ASN A 205 1.43 -17.85 -16.56
CA ASN A 205 2.87 -17.75 -16.28
C ASN A 205 3.24 -16.39 -15.69
N ARG A 206 2.69 -15.30 -16.22
CA ARG A 206 2.97 -13.94 -15.69
C ARG A 206 2.44 -13.73 -14.27
N MET A 207 1.34 -14.36 -13.91
CA MET A 207 0.78 -14.35 -12.55
C MET A 207 1.57 -15.24 -11.58
N ARG A 208 2.31 -16.25 -12.06
CA ARG A 208 2.93 -17.29 -11.24
C ARG A 208 3.82 -16.71 -10.13
N TYR A 209 4.80 -15.90 -10.48
CA TYR A 209 5.75 -15.36 -9.48
C TYR A 209 5.10 -14.45 -8.43
N PRO A 210 4.24 -13.47 -8.80
CA PRO A 210 3.49 -12.70 -7.82
C PRO A 210 2.62 -13.55 -6.88
N LEU A 211 2.01 -14.63 -7.38
CA LEU A 211 1.24 -15.56 -6.57
C LEU A 211 2.12 -16.41 -5.63
N GLU A 212 3.28 -16.87 -6.09
CA GLU A 212 4.26 -17.58 -5.25
C GLU A 212 4.77 -16.69 -4.09
N VAL A 213 5.02 -15.39 -4.36
CA VAL A 213 5.39 -14.42 -3.32
C VAL A 213 4.24 -14.22 -2.33
N PHE A 214 3.00 -14.08 -2.83
CA PHE A 214 1.82 -13.97 -1.96
C PHE A 214 1.67 -15.20 -1.06
N ASP A 215 1.73 -16.40 -1.61
CA ASP A 215 1.62 -17.65 -0.86
C ASP A 215 2.70 -17.75 0.23
N ALA A 216 3.95 -17.40 -0.12
CA ALA A 216 5.07 -17.44 0.82
C ALA A 216 4.92 -16.43 1.97
N VAL A 217 4.48 -15.20 1.67
CA VAL A 217 4.20 -14.17 2.69
C VAL A 217 3.02 -14.59 3.56
N ARG A 218 1.92 -15.08 2.96
CA ARG A 218 0.75 -15.55 3.72
C ARG A 218 1.11 -16.69 4.68
N ALA A 219 1.96 -17.61 4.25
CA ALA A 219 2.44 -18.72 5.10
C ALA A 219 3.37 -18.26 6.23
N ALA A 220 4.11 -17.16 6.03
CA ALA A 220 5.07 -16.63 7.00
C ALA A 220 4.47 -15.68 8.03
N PHE A 221 3.30 -15.08 7.74
CA PHE A 221 2.62 -14.15 8.63
C PHE A 221 1.50 -14.86 9.39
N PRO A 222 1.18 -14.49 10.66
CA PRO A 222 0.19 -15.19 11.48
C PRO A 222 -1.15 -15.40 10.77
N ALA A 223 -1.72 -16.58 10.95
CA ALA A 223 -2.92 -16.99 10.23
C ALA A 223 -4.15 -16.11 10.51
N GLU A 224 -4.23 -15.53 11.70
CA GLU A 224 -5.31 -14.64 12.14
C GLU A 224 -5.13 -13.19 11.66
N LYS A 225 -3.92 -12.79 11.26
CA LYS A 225 -3.62 -11.45 10.76
C LYS A 225 -3.87 -11.34 9.25
N PRO A 226 -4.51 -10.28 8.77
CA PRO A 226 -4.83 -10.15 7.36
C PRO A 226 -3.61 -9.82 6.49
N VAL A 227 -3.63 -10.34 5.25
CA VAL A 227 -2.70 -10.03 4.18
C VAL A 227 -3.49 -9.58 2.95
N GLY A 228 -3.31 -8.34 2.57
CA GLY A 228 -3.88 -7.76 1.37
C GLY A 228 -2.85 -7.52 0.27
N ILE A 229 -3.32 -6.98 -0.82
CA ILE A 229 -2.49 -6.67 -1.97
C ILE A 229 -2.97 -5.41 -2.67
N LYS A 230 -2.04 -4.56 -3.07
CA LYS A 230 -2.33 -3.43 -3.96
C LYS A 230 -2.00 -3.81 -5.40
N VAL A 231 -2.95 -3.60 -6.31
CA VAL A 231 -2.82 -3.93 -7.73
C VAL A 231 -2.97 -2.70 -8.61
N SER A 232 -2.28 -2.67 -9.75
CA SER A 232 -2.66 -1.79 -10.86
C SER A 232 -3.63 -2.54 -11.75
N ALA A 233 -4.88 -2.10 -11.79
CA ALA A 233 -5.93 -2.78 -12.55
C ALA A 233 -5.76 -2.65 -14.08
N THR A 234 -4.99 -1.66 -14.52
CA THR A 234 -4.64 -1.46 -15.93
C THR A 234 -3.36 -0.67 -16.06
N ASP A 235 -2.61 -0.90 -17.15
CA ASP A 235 -1.41 -0.13 -17.49
C ASP A 235 -1.71 1.19 -18.19
N TRP A 236 -2.94 1.39 -18.66
CA TRP A 236 -3.33 2.51 -19.51
C TRP A 236 -2.50 2.64 -20.81
N VAL A 237 -2.01 1.50 -21.29
CA VAL A 237 -1.21 1.37 -22.53
C VAL A 237 -1.72 0.18 -23.30
N GLU A 238 -1.87 0.34 -24.63
CA GLU A 238 -2.28 -0.74 -25.53
C GLU A 238 -1.29 -1.92 -25.45
N GLY A 239 -1.81 -3.13 -25.44
CA GLY A 239 -1.02 -4.37 -25.31
C GLY A 239 -0.41 -4.57 -23.92
N GLY A 240 -0.78 -3.75 -22.92
CA GLY A 240 -0.37 -3.89 -21.54
C GLY A 240 -1.27 -4.80 -20.71
N TRP A 241 -1.13 -4.68 -19.40
CA TRP A 241 -2.01 -5.29 -18.41
C TRP A 241 -3.35 -4.54 -18.38
N ASP A 242 -4.46 -5.26 -18.27
CA ASP A 242 -5.82 -4.71 -18.29
C ASP A 242 -6.70 -5.26 -17.18
N LEU A 243 -7.92 -4.72 -17.07
CA LEU A 243 -8.87 -5.08 -16.03
C LEU A 243 -9.31 -6.55 -16.13
N ALA A 244 -9.43 -7.11 -17.33
CA ALA A 244 -9.83 -8.52 -17.50
C ALA A 244 -8.77 -9.46 -16.93
N GLN A 245 -7.50 -9.18 -17.18
CA GLN A 245 -6.37 -9.92 -16.61
C GLN A 245 -6.28 -9.70 -15.08
N THR A 246 -6.57 -8.50 -14.59
CA THR A 246 -6.63 -8.20 -13.15
C THR A 246 -7.72 -9.00 -12.44
N ILE A 247 -8.87 -9.18 -13.07
CA ILE A 247 -9.96 -10.01 -12.50
C ILE A 247 -9.52 -11.48 -12.39
N GLU A 248 -8.83 -12.03 -13.39
CA GLU A 248 -8.29 -13.39 -13.29
C GLU A 248 -7.23 -13.51 -12.18
N TYR A 249 -6.36 -12.51 -12.04
CA TYR A 249 -5.40 -12.45 -10.94
C TYR A 249 -6.11 -12.36 -9.56
N ALA A 250 -7.15 -11.55 -9.45
CA ALA A 250 -7.95 -11.43 -8.23
C ALA A 250 -8.67 -12.74 -7.85
N LYS A 251 -9.16 -13.51 -8.84
CA LYS A 251 -9.72 -14.84 -8.61
C LYS A 251 -8.70 -15.82 -8.05
N GLU A 252 -7.46 -15.78 -8.58
CA GLU A 252 -6.37 -16.63 -8.07
C GLU A 252 -5.92 -16.21 -6.67
N LEU A 253 -5.87 -14.91 -6.37
CA LEU A 253 -5.60 -14.38 -5.03
C LEU A 253 -6.70 -14.79 -4.03
N LYS A 254 -7.98 -14.75 -4.43
CA LYS A 254 -9.09 -15.22 -3.59
C LYS A 254 -8.92 -16.68 -3.17
N LYS A 255 -8.56 -17.56 -4.09
CA LYS A 255 -8.30 -18.99 -3.80
C LYS A 255 -7.18 -19.17 -2.77
N ARG A 256 -6.25 -18.22 -2.69
CA ARG A 256 -5.11 -18.20 -1.75
C ARG A 256 -5.38 -17.47 -0.46
N GLY A 257 -6.61 -16.96 -0.30
CA GLY A 257 -7.06 -16.34 0.94
C GLY A 257 -6.56 -14.90 1.14
N VAL A 258 -6.49 -14.10 0.05
CA VAL A 258 -6.28 -12.65 0.17
C VAL A 258 -7.43 -12.02 0.95
N ASP A 259 -7.10 -11.09 1.85
CA ASP A 259 -8.09 -10.46 2.72
C ASP A 259 -8.67 -9.17 2.16
N TRP A 260 -7.89 -8.43 1.36
CA TRP A 260 -8.38 -7.29 0.60
C TRP A 260 -7.54 -7.04 -0.66
N ILE A 261 -8.15 -6.37 -1.62
CA ILE A 261 -7.47 -5.85 -2.82
C ILE A 261 -7.66 -4.33 -2.87
N ASP A 262 -6.56 -3.56 -2.80
CA ASP A 262 -6.53 -2.11 -3.04
C ASP A 262 -6.34 -1.87 -4.55
N ALA A 263 -7.37 -1.34 -5.20
CA ALA A 263 -7.43 -1.23 -6.65
C ALA A 263 -6.94 0.14 -7.14
N SER A 264 -5.67 0.18 -7.55
CA SER A 264 -5.03 1.32 -8.20
C SER A 264 -4.86 1.10 -9.71
N SER A 265 -4.01 1.88 -10.39
CA SER A 265 -3.73 1.72 -11.82
C SER A 265 -2.42 2.38 -12.26
N GLY A 266 -1.92 1.97 -13.41
CA GLY A 266 -0.77 2.59 -14.09
C GLY A 266 0.58 2.31 -13.44
N GLY A 267 1.57 3.09 -13.86
CA GLY A 267 2.93 3.12 -13.30
C GLY A 267 3.96 2.23 -14.00
N VAL A 268 3.54 1.32 -14.88
CA VAL A 268 4.48 0.39 -15.55
C VAL A 268 5.19 1.04 -16.74
N SER A 269 4.57 2.00 -17.40
CA SER A 269 5.13 2.65 -18.59
C SER A 269 4.94 4.17 -18.54
N PRO A 270 5.93 4.95 -18.98
CA PRO A 270 5.78 6.39 -19.15
C PRO A 270 4.80 6.78 -20.27
N LEU A 271 4.43 5.84 -21.15
CA LEU A 271 3.48 6.06 -22.25
C LEU A 271 2.01 5.97 -21.81
N GLN A 272 1.75 5.72 -20.53
CA GLN A 272 0.39 5.63 -19.98
C GLN A 272 -0.41 6.93 -20.18
N LYS A 273 -1.69 6.77 -20.52
CA LYS A 273 -2.63 7.89 -20.67
C LYS A 273 -3.76 7.74 -19.68
N ILE A 274 -3.58 8.30 -18.49
CA ILE A 274 -4.55 8.16 -17.39
C ILE A 274 -5.60 9.25 -17.48
N PRO A 275 -6.90 8.92 -17.56
CA PRO A 275 -7.99 9.89 -17.50
C PRO A 275 -8.22 10.32 -16.04
N LEU A 276 -7.45 11.29 -15.55
CA LEU A 276 -7.54 11.75 -14.17
C LEU A 276 -8.87 12.46 -13.90
N GLY A 277 -9.49 12.12 -12.76
CA GLY A 277 -10.72 12.74 -12.26
C GLY A 277 -11.10 12.17 -10.89
N PRO A 278 -12.00 12.82 -10.14
CA PRO A 278 -12.45 12.32 -8.84
C PRO A 278 -12.95 10.88 -8.92
N GLY A 279 -12.33 9.98 -8.15
CA GLY A 279 -12.72 8.56 -8.09
C GLY A 279 -12.43 7.75 -9.37
N TYR A 280 -11.53 8.18 -10.24
CA TYR A 280 -11.27 7.55 -11.56
C TYR A 280 -10.90 6.06 -11.49
N GLN A 281 -10.47 5.55 -10.34
CA GLN A 281 -10.14 4.14 -10.13
C GLN A 281 -11.24 3.35 -9.41
N VAL A 282 -12.29 4.00 -8.93
CA VAL A 282 -13.42 3.33 -8.24
C VAL A 282 -14.05 2.20 -9.08
N PRO A 283 -14.24 2.36 -10.40
CA PRO A 283 -14.77 1.28 -11.23
C PRO A 283 -13.94 -0.01 -11.20
N PHE A 284 -12.64 0.07 -10.96
CA PHE A 284 -11.78 -1.12 -10.85
C PHE A 284 -12.05 -1.89 -9.56
N ALA A 285 -12.15 -1.19 -8.42
CA ALA A 285 -12.52 -1.80 -7.15
C ALA A 285 -13.89 -2.49 -7.27
N GLN A 286 -14.86 -1.82 -7.89
CA GLN A 286 -16.19 -2.36 -8.13
C GLN A 286 -16.15 -3.65 -8.97
N ALA A 287 -15.49 -3.62 -10.12
CA ALA A 287 -15.41 -4.78 -11.01
C ALA A 287 -14.71 -5.98 -10.36
N ILE A 288 -13.64 -5.76 -9.60
CA ILE A 288 -12.94 -6.82 -8.85
C ILE A 288 -13.88 -7.41 -7.79
N LYS A 289 -14.58 -6.56 -7.02
CA LYS A 289 -15.54 -6.99 -6.00
C LYS A 289 -16.67 -7.81 -6.60
N GLU A 290 -17.30 -7.32 -7.67
CA GLU A 290 -18.39 -8.02 -8.36
C GLU A 290 -17.97 -9.39 -8.89
N ALA A 291 -16.76 -9.47 -9.47
CA ALA A 291 -16.24 -10.70 -10.03
C ALA A 291 -15.76 -11.74 -9.00
N THR A 292 -15.37 -11.29 -7.81
CA THR A 292 -14.69 -12.15 -6.84
C THR A 292 -15.38 -12.22 -5.48
N GLY A 293 -16.08 -11.19 -5.05
CA GLY A 293 -16.58 -11.04 -3.67
C GLY A 293 -15.48 -10.83 -2.63
N VAL A 294 -14.23 -10.56 -3.03
CA VAL A 294 -13.14 -10.15 -2.13
C VAL A 294 -13.40 -8.74 -1.63
N THR A 295 -13.06 -8.44 -0.38
CA THR A 295 -13.07 -7.08 0.14
C THR A 295 -12.19 -6.18 -0.72
N THR A 296 -12.72 -5.05 -1.20
CA THR A 296 -11.96 -4.11 -2.03
C THR A 296 -11.83 -2.74 -1.36
N MET A 297 -10.70 -2.10 -1.64
CA MET A 297 -10.46 -0.70 -1.28
C MET A 297 -10.41 0.14 -2.55
N ALA A 298 -11.15 1.25 -2.56
CA ALA A 298 -11.09 2.23 -3.63
C ALA A 298 -10.09 3.32 -3.28
N VAL A 299 -9.25 3.69 -4.24
CA VAL A 299 -8.28 4.77 -4.15
C VAL A 299 -8.32 5.63 -5.42
N GLY A 300 -7.91 6.87 -5.35
CA GLY A 300 -7.74 7.73 -6.53
C GLY A 300 -8.62 8.97 -6.53
N LEU A 301 -8.04 10.10 -6.11
CA LEU A 301 -8.70 11.41 -6.04
C LEU A 301 -10.05 11.35 -5.28
N ILE A 302 -10.06 10.62 -4.16
CA ILE A 302 -11.13 10.66 -3.17
C ILE A 302 -10.69 11.70 -2.13
N THR A 303 -11.43 12.82 -2.06
CA THR A 303 -11.07 13.97 -1.22
C THR A 303 -12.17 14.37 -0.27
N GLU A 304 -13.43 14.21 -0.68
CA GLU A 304 -14.61 14.65 0.06
C GLU A 304 -15.23 13.52 0.88
N ALA A 305 -15.73 13.85 2.07
CA ALA A 305 -16.39 12.88 2.97
C ALA A 305 -17.59 12.23 2.31
N LYS A 306 -18.43 13.03 1.63
CA LYS A 306 -19.60 12.52 0.91
C LYS A 306 -19.21 11.59 -0.24
N GLN A 307 -18.15 11.89 -0.98
CA GLN A 307 -17.64 11.01 -2.05
C GLN A 307 -17.25 9.64 -1.49
N ALA A 308 -16.52 9.63 -0.37
CA ALA A 308 -16.10 8.39 0.30
C ALA A 308 -17.31 7.59 0.82
N GLU A 309 -18.29 8.26 1.44
CA GLU A 309 -19.54 7.65 1.88
C GLU A 309 -20.31 7.02 0.72
N ASP A 310 -20.48 7.76 -0.38
CA ASP A 310 -21.23 7.31 -1.56
C ASP A 310 -20.59 6.06 -2.21
N ILE A 311 -19.26 5.93 -2.19
CA ILE A 311 -18.55 4.74 -2.68
C ILE A 311 -18.91 3.51 -1.84
N VAL A 312 -18.94 3.64 -0.52
CA VAL A 312 -19.24 2.53 0.40
C VAL A 312 -20.74 2.20 0.36
N VAL A 313 -21.61 3.19 0.45
CA VAL A 313 -23.07 3.01 0.44
C VAL A 313 -23.56 2.36 -0.86
N SER A 314 -23.01 2.78 -2.00
CA SER A 314 -23.36 2.19 -3.31
C SER A 314 -22.77 0.78 -3.53
N GLY A 315 -21.95 0.28 -2.60
CA GLY A 315 -21.33 -1.03 -2.70
C GLY A 315 -20.19 -1.13 -3.71
N LYS A 316 -19.73 -0.01 -4.28
CA LYS A 316 -18.64 0.01 -5.28
C LYS A 316 -17.30 -0.44 -4.71
N ALA A 317 -17.08 -0.19 -3.42
CA ALA A 317 -15.99 -0.77 -2.66
C ALA A 317 -16.41 -0.96 -1.21
N ASP A 318 -15.66 -1.74 -0.45
CA ASP A 318 -15.93 -1.99 0.97
C ASP A 318 -15.25 -0.98 1.87
N MET A 319 -14.14 -0.40 1.41
CA MET A 319 -13.32 0.58 2.10
C MET A 319 -12.80 1.63 1.11
N VAL A 320 -12.28 2.73 1.64
CA VAL A 320 -11.54 3.75 0.89
C VAL A 320 -10.12 3.88 1.43
N ALA A 321 -9.16 4.03 0.51
CA ALA A 321 -7.76 4.29 0.84
C ALA A 321 -7.41 5.73 0.41
N LEU A 322 -7.06 6.58 1.38
CA LEU A 322 -6.83 8.01 1.16
C LEU A 322 -5.33 8.34 1.28
N ALA A 323 -4.77 8.96 0.26
CA ALA A 323 -3.37 9.39 0.21
C ALA A 323 -3.25 10.90 0.40
N ARG A 324 -3.27 11.66 -0.69
CA ARG A 324 -3.03 13.12 -0.69
C ARG A 324 -4.01 13.90 0.19
N ALA A 325 -5.26 13.44 0.30
CA ALA A 325 -6.23 14.04 1.21
C ALA A 325 -5.74 14.00 2.67
N MET A 326 -5.15 12.86 3.10
CA MET A 326 -4.61 12.70 4.45
C MET A 326 -3.29 13.46 4.68
N LEU A 327 -2.51 13.73 3.63
CA LEU A 327 -1.32 14.60 3.74
C LEU A 327 -1.73 16.07 3.89
N TYR A 328 -2.76 16.48 3.16
CA TYR A 328 -3.27 17.85 3.18
C TYR A 328 -4.05 18.13 4.49
N ASP A 329 -4.90 17.19 4.90
CA ASP A 329 -5.66 17.24 6.15
C ASP A 329 -5.40 15.97 6.99
N PRO A 330 -4.42 15.97 7.89
CA PRO A 330 -4.14 14.83 8.77
C PRO A 330 -5.26 14.50 9.75
N ARG A 331 -6.32 15.30 9.84
CA ARG A 331 -7.54 15.06 10.62
C ARG A 331 -8.77 14.82 9.74
N TRP A 332 -8.57 14.47 8.50
CA TRP A 332 -9.64 14.22 7.53
C TRP A 332 -10.72 13.26 8.07
N GLY A 333 -10.32 12.19 8.77
CA GLY A 333 -11.27 11.25 9.37
C GLY A 333 -12.15 11.91 10.45
N TRP A 334 -11.64 12.88 11.21
CA TRP A 334 -12.43 13.62 12.20
C TRP A 334 -13.43 14.56 11.52
N HIS A 335 -12.98 15.28 10.50
CA HIS A 335 -13.85 16.19 9.73
C HIS A 335 -14.96 15.42 9.00
N ALA A 336 -14.61 14.30 8.36
CA ALA A 336 -15.58 13.44 7.72
C ALA A 336 -16.59 12.83 8.70
N ALA A 337 -16.15 12.42 9.90
CA ALA A 337 -17.06 11.93 10.94
C ALA A 337 -18.01 13.02 11.41
N ALA A 338 -17.50 14.25 11.61
CA ALA A 338 -18.33 15.39 11.97
C ALA A 338 -19.39 15.71 10.91
N GLU A 339 -19.01 15.68 9.63
CA GLU A 339 -19.92 15.95 8.49
C GLU A 339 -20.99 14.85 8.33
N LEU A 340 -20.59 13.58 8.45
CA LEU A 340 -21.46 12.43 8.16
C LEU A 340 -22.19 11.89 9.41
N GLY A 341 -22.02 12.50 10.58
CA GLY A 341 -22.61 12.04 11.84
C GLY A 341 -22.00 10.73 12.35
N GLY A 342 -20.72 10.47 12.02
CA GLY A 342 -19.94 9.34 12.49
C GLY A 342 -19.23 9.61 13.82
N GLN A 343 -18.47 8.61 14.29
CA GLN A 343 -17.62 8.72 15.48
C GLN A 343 -16.21 8.26 15.16
N VAL A 344 -15.23 8.89 15.80
CA VAL A 344 -13.81 8.51 15.72
C VAL A 344 -13.18 8.54 17.09
N GLU A 345 -12.09 7.82 17.27
CA GLU A 345 -11.28 7.93 18.46
C GLU A 345 -10.32 9.12 18.38
N ALA A 346 -10.20 9.84 19.51
CA ALA A 346 -9.19 10.86 19.71
C ALA A 346 -8.48 10.62 21.06
N PRO A 347 -7.17 10.91 21.15
CA PRO A 347 -6.47 10.81 22.43
C PRO A 347 -7.01 11.85 23.43
N PRO A 348 -6.99 11.56 24.75
CA PRO A 348 -7.55 12.44 25.76
C PRO A 348 -7.02 13.89 25.73
N GLN A 349 -5.79 14.07 25.27
CA GLN A 349 -5.17 15.40 25.10
C GLN A 349 -5.93 16.30 24.11
N TYR A 350 -6.68 15.69 23.16
CA TYR A 350 -7.44 16.41 22.14
C TYR A 350 -8.96 16.44 22.38
N TRP A 351 -9.49 15.83 23.41
CA TRP A 351 -10.93 15.81 23.69
C TRP A 351 -11.57 17.21 23.76
N ARG A 352 -10.82 18.20 24.29
CA ARG A 352 -11.30 19.59 24.38
C ARG A 352 -11.42 20.29 23.02
N SER A 353 -10.86 19.71 21.94
CA SER A 353 -11.00 20.24 20.59
C SER A 353 -12.31 19.79 19.91
N GLN A 354 -13.11 18.95 20.56
CA GLN A 354 -14.40 18.50 20.04
C GLN A 354 -15.33 19.71 19.78
N PRO A 355 -15.86 19.86 18.56
CA PRO A 355 -16.76 20.97 18.27
C PRO A 355 -18.01 20.90 19.15
N SER A 356 -18.48 22.03 19.67
CA SER A 356 -19.64 22.12 20.56
C SER A 356 -20.94 21.61 19.92
N THR A 357 -21.00 21.65 18.57
CA THR A 357 -22.12 21.14 17.76
C THR A 357 -22.06 19.64 17.51
N GLN A 358 -20.91 18.97 17.81
CA GLN A 358 -20.63 17.57 17.51
C GLN A 358 -20.29 16.80 18.80
N LYS A 359 -21.18 16.83 19.76
CA LYS A 359 -20.93 16.32 21.14
C LYS A 359 -20.60 14.83 21.24
N ALA A 360 -20.86 14.04 20.21
CA ALA A 360 -20.59 12.61 20.17
C ALA A 360 -19.40 12.23 19.27
N LEU A 361 -18.71 13.19 18.66
CA LEU A 361 -17.66 12.95 17.66
C LEU A 361 -16.54 12.02 18.17
N PHE A 362 -16.08 12.24 19.41
CA PHE A 362 -15.03 11.43 20.06
C PHE A 362 -15.60 10.39 21.05
N GLY A 363 -16.89 10.03 20.90
CA GLY A 363 -17.57 9.13 21.82
C GLY A 363 -17.78 9.75 23.19
N THR A 364 -17.72 8.93 24.25
CA THR A 364 -17.90 9.40 25.62
C THR A 364 -16.60 10.03 26.14
N THR A 365 -16.61 11.35 26.31
CA THR A 365 -15.50 12.11 26.87
C THR A 365 -15.87 12.63 28.26
N THR A 366 -14.97 12.47 29.24
CA THR A 366 -15.22 12.91 30.62
C THR A 366 -14.17 13.96 31.03
N PHE A 367 -14.63 15.12 31.45
CA PHE A 367 -13.77 16.20 31.97
C PHE A 367 -14.01 16.41 33.44
N GLY A 368 -12.95 16.35 34.23
CA GLY A 368 -12.98 16.84 35.62
C GLY A 368 -12.98 18.38 35.64
N THR A 369 -13.71 18.97 36.54
CA THR A 369 -13.60 20.40 36.88
C THR A 369 -12.57 20.55 37.98
N ARG A 370 -11.57 21.42 37.79
CA ARG A 370 -10.70 21.91 38.85
C ARG A 370 -11.23 23.22 39.35
#